data_7ddb397d1518e6f43bc3b9245b402406
#
_entry.id   7ddb397d1518e6f43bc3b9245b402406
#
_cell.length_a   1.000
_cell.length_b   1.000
_cell.length_c   1.000
_cell.angle_alpha   90.00
_cell.angle_beta   90.00
_cell.angle_gamma   90.00
#
_symmetry.space_group_name_H-M   'P 1'
#
loop_
_entity.id
_entity.type
_entity.pdbx_description
1 polymer ?
#
loop_
_entity_poly.entity_id
_entity_poly.type
_entity_poly.pdbx_seq_one_letter_code
_entity_poly.pdbx_strand_id
1 'polypeptide(L)'
;AEGVVSQGVAAIMGADCSGVTGAIATNVAVPNGVVMISPSATSPGLTTLDDKGFFFRTAPSDARGGQILADFTKDRKVKSVAITYTNNDYGKGLADVYEAAVKAHGIKVTTVAAHEDGKADYSSEVATLASAGGDAVAVIGYLDQGGKGIIQASLDSGAFDRFILSDGMIGQ
;
A
#
# COMPACT_ATOMS: atom_id res chain seq x y z
N ALA A 1 11.18 9.60 17.59
CA ALA A 1 12.48 9.68 16.91
C ALA A 1 13.35 10.81 17.47
N GLU A 2 12.84 12.02 17.62
CA GLU A 2 13.62 13.17 18.16
C GLU A 2 14.31 12.86 19.48
N GLY A 3 13.57 12.32 20.47
CA GLY A 3 14.12 11.97 21.78
C GLY A 3 15.22 10.89 21.74
N VAL A 4 15.24 10.07 20.68
CA VAL A 4 16.30 9.07 20.49
C VAL A 4 17.53 9.74 19.86
N VAL A 5 17.34 10.63 18.88
CA VAL A 5 18.43 11.37 18.23
C VAL A 5 19.12 12.30 19.23
N SER A 6 18.38 12.98 20.12
CA SER A 6 18.95 13.83 21.16
C SER A 6 19.86 13.08 22.16
N GLN A 7 19.77 11.75 22.23
CA GLN A 7 20.66 10.91 23.04
C GLN A 7 21.95 10.51 22.30
N GLY A 8 22.17 11.02 21.09
CA GLY A 8 23.42 10.82 20.35
C GLY A 8 23.53 9.46 19.66
N VAL A 9 22.43 8.88 19.18
CA VAL A 9 22.47 7.61 18.43
C VAL A 9 23.22 7.79 17.12
N ALA A 10 23.94 6.77 16.71
CA ALA A 10 24.72 6.77 15.46
C ALA A 10 23.83 6.53 14.21
N ALA A 11 22.73 5.80 14.35
CA ALA A 11 21.80 5.48 13.27
C ALA A 11 20.42 5.12 13.81
N ILE A 12 19.42 5.12 12.93
CA ILE A 12 18.04 4.68 13.20
C ILE A 12 17.75 3.44 12.34
N MET A 13 17.37 2.33 12.96
CA MET A 13 16.79 1.20 12.28
C MET A 13 15.26 1.30 12.36
N GLY A 14 14.61 1.39 11.22
CA GLY A 14 13.15 1.62 11.09
C GLY A 14 12.87 2.83 10.17
N ALA A 15 11.61 3.29 10.08
CA ALA A 15 10.44 2.64 10.63
C ALA A 15 9.94 1.55 9.69
N ASP A 16 8.87 0.84 10.09
CA ASP A 16 8.20 -0.15 9.24
C ASP A 16 7.32 0.52 8.18
N CYS A 17 6.41 1.38 8.63
CA CYS A 17 5.41 1.99 7.75
C CYS A 17 6.03 3.10 6.89
N SER A 18 5.68 3.15 5.61
CA SER A 18 6.23 4.11 4.65
C SER A 18 6.03 5.57 5.06
N GLY A 19 4.82 5.96 5.52
CA GLY A 19 4.54 7.33 5.94
C GLY A 19 5.34 7.74 7.18
N VAL A 20 5.45 6.85 8.16
CA VAL A 20 6.28 7.08 9.36
C VAL A 20 7.75 7.20 9.00
N THR A 21 8.23 6.35 8.09
CA THR A 21 9.61 6.38 7.57
C THR A 21 9.91 7.71 6.91
N GLY A 22 9.05 8.16 5.99
CA GLY A 22 9.21 9.44 5.29
C GLY A 22 9.20 10.63 6.27
N ALA A 23 8.28 10.63 7.24
CA ALA A 23 8.20 11.67 8.25
C ALA A 23 9.45 11.73 9.14
N ILE A 24 9.95 10.59 9.60
CA ILE A 24 11.19 10.53 10.41
C ILE A 24 12.41 10.95 9.58
N ALA A 25 12.53 10.43 8.36
CA ALA A 25 13.63 10.79 7.48
C ALA A 25 13.67 12.31 7.24
N THR A 26 12.56 12.89 6.81
CA THR A 26 12.48 14.32 6.45
C THR A 26 12.66 15.26 7.65
N ASN A 27 12.01 14.96 8.77
CA ASN A 27 11.91 15.91 9.88
C ASN A 27 12.94 15.66 10.99
N VAL A 28 13.55 14.47 11.04
CA VAL A 28 14.44 14.10 12.14
C VAL A 28 15.81 13.61 11.66
N ALA A 29 15.84 12.55 10.85
CA ALA A 29 17.12 11.91 10.50
C ALA A 29 18.00 12.81 9.63
N VAL A 30 17.49 13.27 8.50
CA VAL A 30 18.23 14.12 7.55
C VAL A 30 18.67 15.44 8.17
N PRO A 31 17.81 16.22 8.87
CA PRO A 31 18.25 17.47 9.50
C PRO A 31 19.33 17.31 10.56
N ASN A 32 19.41 16.16 11.21
CA ASN A 32 20.42 15.87 12.23
C ASN A 32 21.60 15.06 11.70
N GLY A 33 21.68 14.76 10.40
CA GLY A 33 22.76 13.98 9.80
C GLY A 33 22.85 12.54 10.31
N VAL A 34 21.73 11.96 10.70
CA VAL A 34 21.65 10.59 11.23
C VAL A 34 21.19 9.63 10.13
N VAL A 35 21.96 8.57 9.90
CA VAL A 35 21.60 7.54 8.92
C VAL A 35 20.36 6.78 9.39
N MET A 36 19.44 6.54 8.46
CA MET A 36 18.20 5.79 8.70
C MET A 36 18.07 4.64 7.70
N ILE A 37 17.77 3.43 8.18
CA ILE A 37 17.60 2.23 7.35
C ILE A 37 16.26 1.58 7.69
N SER A 38 15.33 1.55 6.72
CA SER A 38 14.04 0.85 6.89
C SER A 38 14.11 -0.58 6.35
N PRO A 39 13.64 -1.58 7.11
CA PRO A 39 13.58 -2.97 6.65
C PRO A 39 12.39 -3.27 5.75
N SER A 40 11.33 -2.44 5.75
CA SER A 40 10.02 -2.81 5.20
C SER A 40 9.25 -1.68 4.50
N ALA A 41 9.68 -0.43 4.60
CA ALA A 41 8.98 0.68 3.95
C ALA A 41 9.14 0.65 2.43
N THR A 42 8.07 0.38 1.69
CA THR A 42 8.09 0.06 0.26
C THR A 42 7.58 1.18 -0.65
N SER A 43 6.95 2.24 -0.12
CA SER A 43 6.38 3.32 -0.95
C SER A 43 7.36 3.84 -2.01
N PRO A 44 6.92 4.00 -3.27
CA PRO A 44 7.75 4.57 -4.34
C PRO A 44 8.27 5.97 -4.02
N GLY A 45 7.50 6.77 -3.29
CA GLY A 45 7.87 8.14 -2.89
C GLY A 45 9.16 8.21 -2.07
N LEU A 46 9.51 7.15 -1.34
CA LEU A 46 10.77 7.10 -0.59
C LEU A 46 12.02 7.02 -1.49
N THR A 47 11.88 6.58 -2.74
CA THR A 47 12.98 6.53 -3.71
C THR A 47 13.42 7.93 -4.16
N THR A 48 12.48 8.87 -4.19
CA THR A 48 12.70 10.23 -4.68
C THR A 48 12.75 11.27 -3.56
N LEU A 49 12.81 10.80 -2.31
CA LEU A 49 12.95 11.66 -1.14
C LEU A 49 14.26 12.43 -1.22
N ASP A 50 14.25 13.73 -0.90
CA ASP A 50 15.47 14.52 -0.75
C ASP A 50 16.14 14.18 0.59
N ASP A 51 16.76 13.02 0.64
CA ASP A 51 17.30 12.42 1.85
C ASP A 51 18.78 12.78 2.11
N LYS A 52 19.41 13.55 1.23
CA LYS A 52 20.83 13.91 1.30
C LYS A 52 21.79 12.71 1.44
N GLY A 53 21.34 11.50 1.10
CA GLY A 53 22.10 10.26 1.27
C GLY A 53 22.03 9.67 2.68
N PHE A 54 21.10 10.09 3.51
CA PHE A 54 20.92 9.57 4.87
C PHE A 54 19.83 8.50 5.00
N PHE A 55 19.01 8.27 3.96
CA PHE A 55 17.99 7.22 4.01
C PHE A 55 18.32 6.04 3.09
N PHE A 56 18.15 4.85 3.63
CA PHE A 56 18.30 3.57 2.92
C PHE A 56 17.13 2.65 3.27
N ARG A 57 16.86 1.66 2.41
CA ARG A 57 15.93 0.57 2.70
C ARG A 57 16.43 -0.75 2.14
N THR A 58 16.08 -1.85 2.80
CA THR A 58 16.39 -3.22 2.34
C THR A 58 15.21 -3.87 1.63
N ALA A 59 14.01 -3.32 1.77
CA ALA A 59 12.82 -3.74 1.03
C ALA A 59 12.84 -3.18 -0.40
N PRO A 60 12.35 -3.93 -1.41
CA PRO A 60 12.16 -3.40 -2.77
C PRO A 60 11.07 -2.32 -2.81
N SER A 61 11.11 -1.48 -3.85
CA SER A 61 10.07 -0.47 -4.06
C SER A 61 8.80 -1.09 -4.65
N ASP A 62 7.64 -0.61 -4.22
CA ASP A 62 6.33 -0.92 -4.80
C ASP A 62 6.18 -0.45 -6.25
N ALA A 63 7.10 0.40 -6.75
CA ALA A 63 7.19 0.69 -8.18
C ALA A 63 7.34 -0.59 -9.02
N ARG A 64 7.99 -1.62 -8.49
CA ARG A 64 8.07 -2.94 -9.13
C ARG A 64 6.93 -3.86 -8.68
N GLY A 65 6.56 -3.83 -7.41
CA GLY A 65 5.48 -4.65 -6.84
C GLY A 65 4.15 -4.44 -7.54
N GLY A 66 3.76 -3.20 -7.77
CA GLY A 66 2.52 -2.86 -8.48
C GLY A 66 2.49 -3.35 -9.93
N GLN A 67 3.63 -3.33 -10.64
CA GLN A 67 3.75 -3.89 -11.98
C GLN A 67 3.55 -5.42 -11.98
N ILE A 68 4.20 -6.13 -11.06
CA ILE A 68 4.07 -7.58 -10.92
C ILE A 68 2.62 -7.96 -10.59
N LEU A 69 1.98 -7.22 -9.71
CA LEU A 69 0.57 -7.44 -9.36
C LEU A 69 -0.35 -7.24 -10.57
N ALA A 70 -0.05 -6.26 -11.42
CA ALA A 70 -0.80 -6.01 -12.65
C ALA A 70 -0.56 -7.11 -13.70
N ASP A 71 0.67 -7.61 -13.85
CA ASP A 71 0.99 -8.75 -14.71
C ASP A 71 0.20 -9.99 -14.25
N PHE A 72 0.18 -10.27 -12.94
CA PHE A 72 -0.61 -11.35 -12.36
C PHE A 72 -2.13 -11.17 -12.63
N THR A 73 -2.65 -9.96 -12.51
CA THR A 73 -4.05 -9.65 -12.80
C THR A 73 -4.40 -9.96 -14.26
N LYS A 74 -3.52 -9.59 -15.18
CA LYS A 74 -3.64 -9.91 -16.62
C LYS A 74 -3.61 -11.42 -16.88
N ASP A 75 -2.68 -12.14 -16.27
CA ASP A 75 -2.52 -13.59 -16.43
C ASP A 75 -3.75 -14.35 -15.94
N ARG A 76 -4.43 -13.81 -14.94
CA ARG A 76 -5.73 -14.31 -14.44
C ARG A 76 -6.92 -13.91 -15.30
N LYS A 77 -6.69 -13.25 -16.44
CA LYS A 77 -7.69 -12.85 -17.42
C LYS A 77 -8.79 -11.95 -16.84
N VAL A 78 -8.45 -11.14 -15.86
CA VAL A 78 -9.32 -10.09 -15.32
C VAL A 78 -9.42 -9.00 -16.37
N LYS A 79 -10.65 -8.54 -16.68
CA LYS A 79 -10.90 -7.50 -17.69
C LYS A 79 -11.25 -6.17 -17.06
N SER A 80 -11.76 -6.21 -15.84
CA SER A 80 -12.12 -5.01 -15.08
C SER A 80 -11.85 -5.22 -13.59
N VAL A 81 -11.34 -4.20 -12.91
CA VAL A 81 -10.96 -4.26 -11.50
C VAL A 81 -11.40 -3.01 -10.76
N ALA A 82 -12.04 -3.20 -9.61
CA ALA A 82 -12.20 -2.17 -8.60
C ALA A 82 -10.97 -2.21 -7.68
N ILE A 83 -10.45 -1.07 -7.26
CA ILE A 83 -9.26 -0.97 -6.42
C ILE A 83 -9.66 -0.30 -5.10
N THR A 84 -9.32 -0.93 -3.99
CA THR A 84 -9.35 -0.29 -2.68
C THR A 84 -8.00 -0.37 -2.01
N TYR A 85 -7.60 0.68 -1.29
CA TYR A 85 -6.30 0.75 -0.65
C TYR A 85 -6.39 1.40 0.73
N THR A 86 -5.55 0.95 1.67
CA THR A 86 -5.42 1.58 2.98
C THR A 86 -4.97 3.03 2.85
N ASN A 87 -5.63 3.95 3.55
CA ASN A 87 -5.43 5.41 3.43
C ASN A 87 -4.13 5.87 4.08
N ASN A 88 -3.00 5.42 3.54
CA ASN A 88 -1.66 5.84 3.95
C ASN A 88 -0.67 5.81 2.76
N ASP A 89 0.57 6.25 2.99
CA ASP A 89 1.59 6.37 1.93
C ASP A 89 1.97 5.03 1.27
N TYR A 90 1.88 3.90 2.01
CA TYR A 90 2.07 2.57 1.43
C TYR A 90 0.94 2.24 0.47
N GLY A 91 -0.30 2.25 0.98
CA GLY A 91 -1.47 1.87 0.20
C GLY A 91 -1.66 2.75 -1.04
N LYS A 92 -1.57 4.07 -0.86
CA LYS A 92 -1.68 5.03 -1.97
C LYS A 92 -0.60 4.82 -3.02
N GLY A 93 0.67 4.70 -2.59
CA GLY A 93 1.80 4.54 -3.50
C GLY A 93 1.72 3.27 -4.35
N LEU A 94 1.37 2.13 -3.72
CA LEU A 94 1.18 0.86 -4.44
C LEU A 94 -0.05 0.91 -5.35
N ALA A 95 -1.16 1.50 -4.89
CA ALA A 95 -2.39 1.62 -5.69
C ALA A 95 -2.16 2.44 -6.97
N ASP A 96 -1.44 3.54 -6.89
CA ASP A 96 -1.13 4.40 -8.06
C ASP A 96 -0.31 3.64 -9.11
N VAL A 97 0.71 2.89 -8.69
CA VAL A 97 1.52 2.06 -9.60
C VAL A 97 0.68 0.95 -10.21
N TYR A 98 -0.09 0.25 -9.39
CA TYR A 98 -0.96 -0.83 -9.85
C TYR A 98 -2.03 -0.35 -10.84
N GLU A 99 -2.70 0.76 -10.52
CA GLU A 99 -3.69 1.38 -11.40
C GLU A 99 -3.10 1.72 -12.78
N ALA A 100 -1.94 2.38 -12.81
CA ALA A 100 -1.26 2.71 -14.05
C ALA A 100 -0.89 1.47 -14.86
N ALA A 101 -0.38 0.43 -14.20
CA ALA A 101 0.06 -0.81 -14.83
C ALA A 101 -1.10 -1.65 -15.39
N VAL A 102 -2.22 -1.79 -14.66
CA VAL A 102 -3.40 -2.51 -15.18
C VAL A 102 -4.04 -1.78 -16.35
N LYS A 103 -4.07 -0.44 -16.33
CA LYS A 103 -4.52 0.36 -17.49
C LYS A 103 -3.61 0.15 -18.71
N ALA A 104 -2.29 0.09 -18.52
CA ALA A 104 -1.34 -0.21 -19.59
C ALA A 104 -1.55 -1.61 -20.19
N HIS A 105 -2.06 -2.56 -19.42
CA HIS A 105 -2.47 -3.88 -19.89
C HIS A 105 -3.85 -3.91 -20.55
N GLY A 106 -4.54 -2.79 -20.68
CA GLY A 106 -5.89 -2.71 -21.24
C GLY A 106 -6.99 -3.20 -20.29
N ILE A 107 -6.70 -3.36 -19.00
CA ILE A 107 -7.68 -3.74 -17.99
C ILE A 107 -8.42 -2.47 -17.53
N LYS A 108 -9.74 -2.52 -17.52
CA LYS A 108 -10.57 -1.41 -17.09
C LYS A 108 -10.50 -1.25 -15.58
N VAL A 109 -10.10 -0.09 -15.09
CA VAL A 109 -10.26 0.29 -13.68
C VAL A 109 -11.64 0.91 -13.51
N THR A 110 -12.49 0.32 -12.68
CA THR A 110 -13.87 0.75 -12.48
C THR A 110 -13.96 1.85 -11.43
N THR A 111 -13.19 1.73 -10.35
CA THR A 111 -13.04 2.73 -9.30
C THR A 111 -11.74 2.54 -8.55
N VAL A 112 -11.28 3.62 -7.90
CA VAL A 112 -10.16 3.60 -6.94
C VAL A 112 -10.63 4.34 -5.69
N ALA A 113 -10.68 3.66 -4.55
CA ALA A 113 -11.19 4.22 -3.31
C ALA A 113 -10.30 3.85 -2.12
N ALA A 114 -10.01 4.82 -1.27
CA ALA A 114 -9.33 4.57 -0.01
C ALA A 114 -10.27 3.93 1.00
N HIS A 115 -9.74 3.10 1.88
CA HIS A 115 -10.40 2.62 3.09
C HIS A 115 -9.55 2.94 4.32
N GLU A 116 -10.22 3.18 5.44
CA GLU A 116 -9.55 3.39 6.72
C GLU A 116 -9.26 2.06 7.40
N ASP A 117 -8.12 1.98 8.08
CA ASP A 117 -7.73 0.82 8.87
C ASP A 117 -8.55 0.70 10.16
N GLY A 118 -8.72 -0.52 10.68
CA GLY A 118 -9.28 -0.80 12.01
C GLY A 118 -10.76 -0.53 12.19
N LYS A 119 -11.53 -0.41 11.11
CA LYS A 119 -13.00 -0.30 11.21
C LYS A 119 -13.63 -1.63 11.61
N ALA A 120 -14.73 -1.56 12.34
CA ALA A 120 -15.52 -2.74 12.73
C ALA A 120 -16.36 -3.29 11.56
N ASP A 121 -16.70 -2.45 10.57
CA ASP A 121 -17.54 -2.80 9.42
C ASP A 121 -17.06 -2.08 8.16
N TYR A 122 -17.03 -2.82 7.04
CA TYR A 122 -16.61 -2.36 5.72
C TYR A 122 -17.72 -2.45 4.67
N SER A 123 -18.97 -2.65 5.08
CA SER A 123 -20.11 -2.81 4.17
C SER A 123 -20.33 -1.59 3.27
N SER A 124 -20.06 -0.38 3.77
CA SER A 124 -20.19 0.86 3.00
C SER A 124 -19.13 1.01 1.92
N GLU A 125 -17.87 0.63 2.23
CA GLU A 125 -16.78 0.61 1.26
C GLU A 125 -17.06 -0.42 0.17
N VAL A 126 -17.48 -1.63 0.55
CA VAL A 126 -17.80 -2.70 -0.38
C VAL A 126 -19.01 -2.32 -1.26
N ALA A 127 -20.05 -1.69 -0.70
CA ALA A 127 -21.18 -1.20 -1.49
C ALA A 127 -20.76 -0.16 -2.53
N THR A 128 -19.82 0.72 -2.19
CA THR A 128 -19.26 1.71 -3.12
C THR A 128 -18.49 1.03 -4.25
N LEU A 129 -17.64 0.04 -3.94
CA LEU A 129 -16.90 -0.74 -4.93
C LEU A 129 -17.84 -1.55 -5.83
N ALA A 130 -18.86 -2.19 -5.24
CA ALA A 130 -19.87 -2.97 -5.96
C ALA A 130 -20.69 -2.12 -6.94
N SER A 131 -21.04 -0.90 -6.56
CA SER A 131 -21.78 0.01 -7.45
C SER A 131 -21.00 0.40 -8.71
N ALA A 132 -19.67 0.42 -8.63
CA ALA A 132 -18.79 0.65 -9.77
C ALA A 132 -18.59 -0.63 -10.60
N GLY A 133 -18.81 -1.80 -10.02
CA GLY A 133 -18.64 -3.11 -10.62
C GLY A 133 -17.18 -3.50 -10.85
N GLY A 134 -16.98 -4.62 -11.52
CA GLY A 134 -15.66 -5.17 -11.87
C GLY A 134 -15.65 -6.69 -11.81
N ASP A 135 -14.75 -7.33 -12.56
CA ASP A 135 -14.56 -8.80 -12.53
C ASP A 135 -13.80 -9.24 -11.26
N ALA A 136 -13.12 -8.31 -10.61
CA ALA A 136 -12.36 -8.55 -9.39
C ALA A 136 -12.23 -7.27 -8.57
N VAL A 137 -11.92 -7.41 -7.30
CA VAL A 137 -11.48 -6.31 -6.45
C VAL A 137 -10.02 -6.49 -6.04
N ALA A 138 -9.21 -5.45 -6.22
CA ALA A 138 -7.86 -5.38 -5.67
C ALA A 138 -7.92 -4.74 -4.28
N VAL A 139 -7.43 -5.47 -3.28
CA VAL A 139 -7.34 -5.00 -1.89
C VAL A 139 -5.86 -4.77 -1.57
N ILE A 140 -5.49 -3.52 -1.48
CA ILE A 140 -4.12 -3.06 -1.21
C ILE A 140 -4.09 -2.50 0.21
N GLY A 141 -3.57 -3.27 1.15
CA GLY A 141 -3.59 -2.89 2.56
C GLY A 141 -3.03 -3.98 3.45
N TYR A 142 -3.53 -4.04 4.66
CA TYR A 142 -3.09 -4.99 5.67
C TYR A 142 -4.23 -5.94 6.05
N LEU A 143 -3.91 -7.23 6.14
CA LEU A 143 -4.90 -8.28 6.40
C LEU A 143 -5.71 -8.01 7.67
N ASP A 144 -5.02 -7.74 8.79
CA ASP A 144 -5.65 -7.56 10.10
C ASP A 144 -6.10 -6.13 10.40
N GLN A 145 -5.81 -5.16 9.52
CA GLN A 145 -6.21 -3.76 9.72
C GLN A 145 -7.49 -3.37 8.96
N GLY A 146 -7.95 -4.23 8.05
CA GLY A 146 -9.16 -3.96 7.26
C GLY A 146 -9.37 -4.98 6.15
N GLY A 147 -8.31 -5.61 5.67
CA GLY A 147 -8.36 -6.52 4.54
C GLY A 147 -9.32 -7.69 4.74
N LYS A 148 -9.30 -8.35 5.91
CA LYS A 148 -10.26 -9.41 6.25
C LYS A 148 -11.71 -8.91 6.20
N GLY A 149 -11.96 -7.72 6.75
CA GLY A 149 -13.30 -7.14 6.79
C GLY A 149 -13.83 -6.83 5.39
N ILE A 150 -12.99 -6.31 4.49
CA ILE A 150 -13.37 -6.03 3.09
C ILE A 150 -13.67 -7.34 2.35
N ILE A 151 -12.82 -8.37 2.52
CA ILE A 151 -13.05 -9.68 1.90
C ILE A 151 -14.36 -10.28 2.40
N GLN A 152 -14.56 -10.31 3.72
CA GLN A 152 -15.77 -10.88 4.34
C GLN A 152 -17.03 -10.14 3.86
N ALA A 153 -17.05 -8.81 3.93
CA ALA A 153 -18.19 -8.01 3.48
C ALA A 153 -18.48 -8.20 1.97
N SER A 154 -17.43 -8.39 1.15
CA SER A 154 -17.60 -8.68 -0.28
C SER A 154 -18.25 -10.03 -0.52
N LEU A 155 -17.84 -11.07 0.22
CA LEU A 155 -18.41 -12.41 0.12
C LEU A 155 -19.83 -12.46 0.67
N ASP A 156 -20.10 -11.86 1.82
CA ASP A 156 -21.41 -11.85 2.47
C ASP A 156 -22.46 -11.11 1.63
N SER A 157 -22.08 -10.04 0.96
CA SER A 157 -22.96 -9.29 0.05
C SER A 157 -23.03 -9.88 -1.37
N GLY A 158 -22.16 -10.82 -1.72
CA GLY A 158 -22.02 -11.31 -3.10
C GLY A 158 -21.47 -10.27 -4.08
N ALA A 159 -20.82 -9.20 -3.58
CA ALA A 159 -20.31 -8.12 -4.41
C ALA A 159 -19.11 -8.55 -5.26
N PHE A 160 -18.18 -9.30 -4.66
CA PHE A 160 -17.01 -9.84 -5.34
C PHE A 160 -16.67 -11.23 -4.79
N ASP A 161 -16.24 -12.11 -5.69
CA ASP A 161 -15.73 -13.46 -5.39
C ASP A 161 -14.27 -13.67 -5.87
N ARG A 162 -13.70 -12.65 -6.54
CA ARG A 162 -12.32 -12.66 -7.05
C ARG A 162 -11.54 -11.50 -6.45
N PHE A 163 -10.41 -11.84 -5.83
CA PHE A 163 -9.58 -10.88 -5.10
C PHE A 163 -8.17 -10.86 -5.66
N ILE A 164 -7.62 -9.68 -5.83
CA ILE A 164 -6.20 -9.43 -6.09
C ILE A 164 -5.64 -8.78 -4.82
N LEU A 165 -4.68 -9.43 -4.19
CA LEU A 165 -4.22 -9.06 -2.86
C LEU A 165 -2.76 -8.62 -2.91
N SER A 166 -2.43 -7.52 -2.23
CA SER A 166 -1.05 -7.07 -2.05
C SER A 166 -0.29 -7.94 -1.03
N ASP A 167 1.00 -7.73 -0.92
CA ASP A 167 1.88 -8.39 0.06
C ASP A 167 1.44 -8.17 1.50
N GLY A 168 0.98 -6.98 1.86
CA GLY A 168 0.44 -6.68 3.19
C GLY A 168 -0.81 -7.48 3.58
N MET A 169 -1.42 -8.18 2.61
CA MET A 169 -2.55 -9.08 2.83
C MET A 169 -2.12 -10.52 3.16
N ILE A 170 -0.82 -10.79 3.26
CA ILE A 170 -0.31 -12.10 3.66
C ILE A 170 -0.33 -12.19 5.18
N GLY A 171 -0.95 -13.25 5.71
CA GLY A 171 -1.07 -13.49 7.15
C GLY A 171 -1.60 -14.89 7.45
N GLN A 172 -1.70 -15.22 8.75
CA GLN A 172 -2.24 -16.49 9.25
C GLN A 172 -3.72 -16.36 9.59
#